data_8c5c1f25579ccbd866ec17c86de8c6b7
#
_entry.id   8c5c1f25579ccbd866ec17c86de8c6b7
#
_cell.length_a   1.000
_cell.length_b   1.000
_cell.length_c   1.000
_cell.angle_alpha   90.00
_cell.angle_beta   90.00
_cell.angle_gamma   90.00
#
_symmetry.space_group_name_H-M   'P 1'
#
loop_
_entity.id
_entity.type
_entity.pdbx_description
1 polymer ?
#
loop_
_entity_poly.entity_id
_entity_poly.type
_entity_poly.pdbx_seq_one_letter_code
_entity_poly.pdbx_strand_id
1 'polypeptide(L)'
;MLVKHLNAAGIGDWSDITRLSLYDLRDEVLDRLAPNSAKVFGASLSSFLRRYRDEVNLPEGWEEILKFRGNKPVHTHLTKKELKSFENASTRSAAERIVKYQSLIEAYTGARVSDIGELNEANIKDGWLTYTSKKTRTTASIPVSEKVQELIRYAHEHADDTPSIVARELIIKRLCKRAGITGKVKIVKGGQTKEMEKYKAVSSHTMRRSFVTNLVQAGVSIADTAKMAGHGTNIAMTQRYICDYHLESLPDKAMAYFND
;
A
#
# COMPACT_ATOMS: atom_id res chain seq x y z
N MET A 1 -9.21 2.48 -20.51
CA MET A 1 -10.28 2.35 -19.48
C MET A 1 -11.21 3.56 -19.48
N LEU A 2 -10.72 4.80 -19.41
CA LEU A 2 -11.53 6.03 -19.40
C LEU A 2 -12.46 6.13 -20.61
N VAL A 3 -11.92 6.04 -21.83
CA VAL A 3 -12.66 6.12 -23.10
C VAL A 3 -13.80 5.09 -23.19
N LYS A 4 -13.62 3.88 -22.67
CA LYS A 4 -14.67 2.85 -22.69
C LYS A 4 -15.94 3.28 -21.96
N HIS A 5 -15.82 3.89 -20.79
CA HIS A 5 -16.97 4.35 -20.01
C HIS A 5 -17.58 5.62 -20.60
N LEU A 6 -16.76 6.51 -21.18
CA LEU A 6 -17.26 7.67 -21.93
C LEU A 6 -18.13 7.23 -23.11
N ASN A 7 -17.62 6.34 -23.96
CA ASN A 7 -18.37 5.82 -25.10
C ASN A 7 -19.67 5.08 -24.68
N ALA A 8 -19.64 4.34 -23.58
CA ALA A 8 -20.84 3.66 -23.05
C ALA A 8 -21.91 4.65 -22.56
N ALA A 9 -21.51 5.84 -22.16
CA ALA A 9 -22.41 6.94 -21.78
C ALA A 9 -22.75 7.87 -22.97
N GLY A 10 -22.42 7.48 -24.21
CA GLY A 10 -22.69 8.26 -25.41
C GLY A 10 -21.81 9.51 -25.57
N ILE A 11 -20.67 9.58 -24.87
CA ILE A 11 -19.70 10.67 -24.95
C ILE A 11 -18.57 10.24 -25.87
N GLY A 12 -18.65 10.61 -27.15
CA GLY A 12 -17.61 10.34 -28.17
C GLY A 12 -16.78 11.57 -28.52
N ASP A 13 -17.33 12.77 -28.30
CA ASP A 13 -16.68 14.04 -28.57
C ASP A 13 -16.96 15.05 -27.43
N TRP A 14 -16.28 16.19 -27.44
CA TRP A 14 -16.44 17.27 -26.48
C TRP A 14 -17.85 17.87 -26.48
N SER A 15 -18.47 17.96 -27.66
CA SER A 15 -19.84 18.43 -27.85
C SER A 15 -20.90 17.54 -27.17
N ASP A 16 -20.57 16.28 -26.89
CA ASP A 16 -21.48 15.34 -26.24
C ASP A 16 -21.52 15.54 -24.73
N ILE A 17 -20.63 16.39 -24.18
CA ILE A 17 -20.57 16.66 -22.74
C ILE A 17 -21.72 17.58 -22.33
N THR A 18 -22.82 17.00 -21.97
CA THR A 18 -23.98 17.65 -21.41
C THR A 18 -24.17 17.23 -19.95
N ARG A 19 -25.04 17.94 -19.24
CA ARG A 19 -25.41 17.55 -17.87
C ARG A 19 -26.01 16.13 -17.83
N LEU A 20 -26.83 15.80 -18.81
CA LEU A 20 -27.46 14.46 -18.92
C LEU A 20 -26.43 13.38 -19.17
N SER A 21 -25.57 13.54 -20.18
CA SER A 21 -24.54 12.53 -20.49
C SER A 21 -23.53 12.32 -19.35
N LEU A 22 -23.29 13.34 -18.52
CA LEU A 22 -22.47 13.20 -17.31
C LEU A 22 -23.18 12.39 -16.20
N TYR A 23 -24.51 12.47 -16.09
CA TYR A 23 -25.27 11.58 -15.20
C TYR A 23 -25.28 10.15 -15.72
N ASP A 24 -25.48 9.94 -17.02
CA ASP A 24 -25.39 8.61 -17.64
C ASP A 24 -24.00 7.99 -17.43
N LEU A 25 -22.94 8.79 -17.57
CA LEU A 25 -21.57 8.37 -17.25
C LEU A 25 -21.40 8.03 -15.77
N ARG A 26 -22.00 8.80 -14.89
CA ARG A 26 -21.97 8.54 -13.46
C ARG A 26 -22.59 7.19 -13.13
N ASP A 27 -23.75 6.90 -13.70
CA ASP A 27 -24.48 5.66 -13.47
C ASP A 27 -23.72 4.47 -14.05
N GLU A 28 -23.19 4.55 -15.28
CA GLU A 28 -22.31 3.53 -15.89
C GLU A 28 -21.08 3.25 -15.01
N VAL A 29 -20.45 4.30 -14.47
CA VAL A 29 -19.27 4.15 -13.60
C VAL A 29 -19.63 3.49 -12.28
N LEU A 30 -20.77 3.82 -11.67
CA LEU A 30 -21.22 3.23 -10.41
C LEU A 30 -21.62 1.75 -10.57
N ASP A 31 -22.18 1.39 -11.71
CA ASP A 31 -22.56 0.01 -12.02
C ASP A 31 -21.35 -0.89 -12.29
N ARG A 32 -20.33 -0.33 -12.93
CA ARG A 32 -19.18 -1.13 -13.42
C ARG A 32 -17.96 -1.09 -12.54
N LEU A 33 -17.77 -0.05 -11.75
CA LEU A 33 -16.56 0.13 -10.97
C LEU A 33 -16.79 0.01 -9.46
N ALA A 34 -15.82 -0.60 -8.78
CA ALA A 34 -15.79 -0.55 -7.32
C ALA A 34 -15.63 0.91 -6.84
N PRO A 35 -16.18 1.28 -5.65
CA PRO A 35 -16.24 2.67 -5.18
C PRO A 35 -14.91 3.43 -5.23
N ASN A 36 -13.81 2.78 -4.84
CA ASN A 36 -12.49 3.43 -4.90
C ASN A 36 -11.98 3.61 -6.33
N SER A 37 -12.33 2.72 -7.25
CA SER A 37 -12.01 2.85 -8.69
C SER A 37 -12.85 3.95 -9.32
N ALA A 38 -14.15 4.04 -8.99
CA ALA A 38 -15.02 5.13 -9.41
C ALA A 38 -14.48 6.50 -8.93
N LYS A 39 -14.05 6.59 -7.66
CA LYS A 39 -13.43 7.80 -7.12
C LYS A 39 -12.17 8.21 -7.89
N VAL A 40 -11.30 7.27 -8.24
CA VAL A 40 -10.09 7.55 -9.03
C VAL A 40 -10.46 7.96 -10.46
N PHE A 41 -11.44 7.28 -11.07
CA PHE A 41 -11.95 7.63 -12.39
C PHE A 41 -12.47 9.07 -12.42
N GLY A 42 -13.37 9.44 -11.52
CA GLY A 42 -13.94 10.79 -11.45
C GLY A 42 -12.87 11.85 -11.19
N ALA A 43 -11.93 11.59 -10.27
CA ALA A 43 -10.84 12.53 -10.01
C ALA A 43 -9.93 12.74 -11.24
N SER A 44 -9.63 11.66 -11.98
CA SER A 44 -8.81 11.73 -13.19
C SER A 44 -9.53 12.47 -14.31
N LEU A 45 -10.81 12.18 -14.52
CA LEU A 45 -11.62 12.88 -15.53
C LEU A 45 -11.80 14.35 -15.17
N SER A 46 -12.10 14.66 -13.90
CA SER A 46 -12.21 16.06 -13.45
C SER A 46 -10.90 16.84 -13.62
N SER A 47 -9.77 16.21 -13.33
CA SER A 47 -8.46 16.85 -13.56
C SER A 47 -8.20 17.14 -15.04
N PHE A 48 -8.61 16.22 -15.91
CA PHE A 48 -8.50 16.37 -17.34
C PHE A 48 -9.42 17.49 -17.85
N LEU A 49 -10.69 17.49 -17.50
CA LEU A 49 -11.66 18.52 -17.90
C LEU A 49 -11.26 19.92 -17.42
N ARG A 50 -10.74 20.05 -16.18
CA ARG A 50 -10.21 21.35 -15.69
C ARG A 50 -9.08 21.90 -16.53
N ARG A 51 -8.21 21.02 -17.08
CA ARG A 51 -7.10 21.45 -17.94
C ARG A 51 -7.58 22.06 -19.25
N TYR A 52 -8.71 21.56 -19.78
CA TYR A 52 -9.27 21.97 -21.07
C TYR A 52 -10.55 22.79 -20.93
N ARG A 53 -10.84 23.35 -19.74
CA ARG A 53 -12.06 24.07 -19.42
C ARG A 53 -12.34 25.27 -20.33
N ASP A 54 -11.29 25.89 -20.87
CA ASP A 54 -11.41 27.05 -21.74
C ASP A 54 -11.68 26.65 -23.23
N GLU A 55 -11.53 25.37 -23.56
CA GLU A 55 -11.73 24.78 -24.88
C GLU A 55 -13.04 23.99 -24.97
N VAL A 56 -13.67 23.68 -23.85
CA VAL A 56 -14.86 22.82 -23.75
C VAL A 56 -15.96 23.52 -22.96
N ASN A 57 -17.16 23.54 -23.55
CA ASN A 57 -18.32 24.07 -22.84
C ASN A 57 -18.82 23.05 -21.81
N LEU A 58 -18.39 23.20 -20.56
CA LEU A 58 -18.78 22.31 -19.46
C LEU A 58 -20.07 22.81 -18.79
N PRO A 59 -21.04 21.90 -18.54
CA PRO A 59 -22.31 22.30 -17.90
C PRO A 59 -22.06 22.71 -16.43
N GLU A 60 -22.86 23.62 -15.92
CA GLU A 60 -22.77 24.07 -14.53
C GLU A 60 -22.90 22.88 -13.56
N GLY A 61 -22.03 22.85 -12.52
CA GLY A 61 -22.01 21.80 -11.49
C GLY A 61 -21.43 20.45 -11.93
N TRP A 62 -20.79 20.36 -13.09
CA TRP A 62 -20.20 19.13 -13.60
C TRP A 62 -19.23 18.45 -12.63
N GLU A 63 -18.50 19.22 -11.82
CA GLU A 63 -17.55 18.67 -10.85
C GLU A 63 -18.23 17.84 -9.76
N GLU A 64 -19.41 18.27 -9.30
CA GLU A 64 -20.18 17.52 -8.29
C GLU A 64 -20.76 16.24 -8.89
N ILE A 65 -21.13 16.23 -10.18
CA ILE A 65 -21.60 15.01 -10.87
C ILE A 65 -20.49 13.98 -10.91
N LEU A 66 -19.24 14.38 -11.17
CA LEU A 66 -18.09 13.50 -11.26
C LEU A 66 -17.42 13.20 -9.91
N LYS A 67 -17.99 13.66 -8.81
CA LYS A 67 -17.48 13.42 -7.46
C LYS A 67 -18.02 12.11 -6.91
N PHE A 68 -17.19 11.07 -6.92
CA PHE A 68 -17.53 9.77 -6.39
C PHE A 68 -17.00 9.62 -4.95
N ARG A 69 -17.78 8.93 -4.11
CA ARG A 69 -17.36 8.55 -2.76
C ARG A 69 -16.66 7.21 -2.81
N GLY A 70 -15.49 7.14 -2.19
CA GLY A 70 -14.77 5.88 -1.99
C GLY A 70 -15.06 5.30 -0.61
N ASN A 71 -14.81 4.01 -0.47
CA ASN A 71 -14.86 3.33 0.82
C ASN A 71 -13.53 3.45 1.55
N LYS A 72 -13.56 3.58 2.86
CA LYS A 72 -12.36 3.51 3.69
C LYS A 72 -11.84 2.06 3.64
N PRO A 73 -10.62 1.83 3.13
CA PRO A 73 -10.09 0.49 3.03
C PRO A 73 -9.75 -0.05 4.43
N VAL A 74 -10.14 -1.28 4.69
CA VAL A 74 -9.67 -2.04 5.86
C VAL A 74 -8.51 -2.90 5.40
N HIS A 75 -7.39 -2.75 6.06
CA HIS A 75 -6.13 -3.42 5.73
C HIS A 75 -5.68 -4.30 6.89
N THR A 76 -4.82 -5.26 6.58
CA THR A 76 -4.16 -6.10 7.59
C THR A 76 -2.65 -5.89 7.55
N HIS A 77 -1.98 -6.27 8.63
CA HIS A 77 -0.53 -6.33 8.76
C HIS A 77 -0.12 -7.68 9.36
N LEU A 78 1.14 -8.02 9.31
CA LEU A 78 1.72 -9.14 10.05
C LEU A 78 2.31 -8.64 11.36
N THR A 79 1.90 -9.23 12.47
CA THR A 79 2.48 -8.97 13.78
C THR A 79 3.94 -9.43 13.84
N LYS A 80 4.71 -9.00 14.85
CA LYS A 80 6.08 -9.48 15.07
C LYS A 80 6.15 -11.02 15.14
N LYS A 81 5.18 -11.66 15.81
CA LYS A 81 5.09 -13.13 15.90
C LYS A 81 4.84 -13.77 14.54
N GLU A 82 3.94 -13.24 13.75
CA GLU A 82 3.64 -13.74 12.39
C GLU A 82 4.80 -13.52 11.43
N LEU A 83 5.51 -12.38 11.53
CA LEU A 83 6.73 -12.15 10.74
C LEU A 83 7.82 -13.18 11.08
N LYS A 84 7.98 -13.53 12.35
CA LYS A 84 8.90 -14.60 12.77
C LYS A 84 8.49 -15.97 12.21
N SER A 85 7.19 -16.28 12.21
CA SER A 85 6.68 -17.50 11.58
C SER A 85 6.88 -17.49 10.07
N PHE A 86 6.66 -16.36 9.40
CA PHE A 86 6.92 -16.20 7.96
C PHE A 86 8.40 -16.39 7.62
N GLU A 87 9.29 -15.84 8.42
CA GLU A 87 10.72 -15.99 8.29
C GLU A 87 11.15 -17.46 8.37
N ASN A 88 10.58 -18.22 9.31
CA ASN A 88 10.88 -19.63 9.52
C ASN A 88 10.20 -20.55 8.48
N ALA A 89 9.29 -20.04 7.66
CA ALA A 89 8.62 -20.84 6.64
C ALA A 89 9.61 -21.40 5.63
N SER A 90 9.52 -22.71 5.36
CA SER A 90 10.37 -23.39 4.38
C SER A 90 10.09 -22.88 2.96
N THR A 91 11.12 -22.78 2.15
CA THR A 91 11.03 -22.45 0.72
C THR A 91 11.32 -23.67 -0.13
N ARG A 92 10.63 -23.83 -1.26
CA ARG A 92 10.71 -24.99 -2.14
C ARG A 92 11.37 -24.69 -3.49
N SER A 93 11.70 -23.43 -3.76
CA SER A 93 12.37 -22.99 -4.99
C SER A 93 13.17 -21.70 -4.75
N ALA A 94 14.08 -21.37 -5.68
CA ALA A 94 14.79 -20.10 -5.69
C ALA A 94 13.81 -18.91 -5.72
N ALA A 95 12.77 -18.98 -6.54
CA ALA A 95 11.73 -17.95 -6.61
C ALA A 95 10.97 -17.75 -5.27
N GLU A 96 10.69 -18.82 -4.53
CA GLU A 96 10.11 -18.66 -3.18
C GLU A 96 11.10 -18.04 -2.20
N ARG A 97 12.38 -18.37 -2.30
CA ARG A 97 13.43 -17.85 -1.43
C ARG A 97 13.64 -16.35 -1.65
N ILE A 98 13.81 -15.92 -2.91
CA ILE A 98 13.99 -14.50 -3.22
C ILE A 98 12.76 -13.67 -2.79
N VAL A 99 11.54 -14.13 -3.07
CA VAL A 99 10.32 -13.45 -2.66
C VAL A 99 10.21 -13.37 -1.14
N LYS A 100 10.56 -14.44 -0.40
CA LYS A 100 10.58 -14.43 1.06
C LYS A 100 11.53 -13.37 1.59
N TYR A 101 12.75 -13.31 1.07
CA TYR A 101 13.76 -12.36 1.52
C TYR A 101 13.39 -10.92 1.20
N GLN A 102 12.96 -10.65 -0.01
CA GLN A 102 12.46 -9.34 -0.39
C GLN A 102 11.26 -8.90 0.48
N SER A 103 10.35 -9.82 0.81
CA SER A 103 9.21 -9.53 1.69
C SER A 103 9.64 -9.22 3.12
N LEU A 104 10.66 -9.88 3.63
CA LEU A 104 11.25 -9.57 4.94
C LEU A 104 11.97 -8.23 4.93
N ILE A 105 12.69 -7.88 3.85
CA ILE A 105 13.27 -6.54 3.68
C ILE A 105 12.15 -5.48 3.75
N GLU A 106 11.05 -5.65 3.01
CA GLU A 106 9.90 -4.74 3.09
C GLU A 106 9.36 -4.62 4.53
N ALA A 107 9.25 -5.73 5.24
CA ALA A 107 8.69 -5.79 6.58
C ALA A 107 9.62 -5.23 7.67
N TYR A 108 10.92 -5.21 7.43
CA TYR A 108 11.92 -4.70 8.38
C TYR A 108 12.45 -3.31 8.05
N THR A 109 12.30 -2.83 6.80
CA THR A 109 12.80 -1.53 6.37
C THR A 109 11.69 -0.58 5.91
N GLY A 110 10.51 -1.12 5.62
CA GLY A 110 9.44 -0.36 5.00
C GLY A 110 9.71 0.04 3.55
N ALA A 111 10.79 -0.43 2.92
CA ALA A 111 11.06 -0.16 1.51
C ALA A 111 9.90 -0.61 0.63
N ARG A 112 9.63 0.11 -0.47
CA ARG A 112 8.65 -0.36 -1.46
C ARG A 112 9.26 -1.47 -2.30
N VAL A 113 8.43 -2.39 -2.79
CA VAL A 113 8.89 -3.48 -3.67
C VAL A 113 9.70 -2.95 -4.88
N SER A 114 9.33 -1.79 -5.41
CA SER A 114 10.05 -1.13 -6.50
C SER A 114 11.43 -0.60 -6.10
N ASP A 115 11.67 -0.38 -4.84
CA ASP A 115 12.93 0.19 -4.35
C ASP A 115 13.91 -0.93 -3.92
N ILE A 116 13.41 -2.15 -3.60
CA ILE A 116 14.22 -3.26 -3.07
C ILE A 116 15.34 -3.68 -4.05
N GLY A 117 15.05 -3.73 -5.34
CA GLY A 117 16.05 -4.12 -6.35
C GLY A 117 17.26 -3.20 -6.44
N GLU A 118 17.18 -2.00 -5.89
CA GLU A 118 18.28 -1.03 -5.86
C GLU A 118 19.06 -1.06 -4.53
N LEU A 119 18.53 -1.75 -3.52
CA LEU A 119 19.20 -1.84 -2.22
C LEU A 119 20.38 -2.79 -2.31
N ASN A 120 21.53 -2.32 -1.87
CA ASN A 120 22.76 -3.08 -1.78
C ASN A 120 23.61 -2.61 -0.58
N GLU A 121 24.77 -3.21 -0.39
CA GLU A 121 25.64 -2.89 0.73
C GLU A 121 26.16 -1.44 0.74
N ALA A 122 26.28 -0.79 -0.43
CA ALA A 122 26.70 0.62 -0.51
C ALA A 122 25.65 1.58 0.10
N ASN A 123 24.41 1.13 0.25
CA ASN A 123 23.37 1.87 0.95
C ASN A 123 23.47 1.78 2.48
N ILE A 124 24.36 0.92 3.01
CA ILE A 124 24.49 0.64 4.44
C ILE A 124 25.79 1.23 4.98
N LYS A 125 25.67 2.09 5.96
CA LYS A 125 26.82 2.68 6.66
C LYS A 125 26.55 2.70 8.16
N ASP A 126 27.47 2.20 8.96
CA ASP A 126 27.40 2.17 10.42
C ASP A 126 26.06 1.57 10.96
N GLY A 127 25.56 0.52 10.30
CA GLY A 127 24.29 -0.13 10.66
C GLY A 127 23.03 0.63 10.21
N TRP A 128 23.18 1.69 9.42
CA TRP A 128 22.06 2.45 8.86
C TRP A 128 21.93 2.21 7.36
N LEU A 129 20.75 1.78 6.95
CA LEU A 129 20.33 1.73 5.55
C LEU A 129 19.78 3.08 5.14
N THR A 130 20.38 3.72 4.14
CA THR A 130 19.90 4.99 3.58
C THR A 130 19.68 4.87 2.08
N TYR A 131 18.47 5.19 1.62
CA TYR A 131 18.11 5.15 0.20
C TYR A 131 17.08 6.21 -0.14
N THR A 132 17.03 6.61 -1.41
CA THR A 132 16.02 7.54 -1.95
C THR A 132 15.00 6.77 -2.77
N SER A 133 13.72 6.83 -2.36
CA SER A 133 12.64 6.15 -3.07
C SER A 133 12.44 6.68 -4.48
N LYS A 134 12.39 5.79 -5.47
CA LYS A 134 12.17 6.12 -6.90
C LYS A 134 10.87 6.89 -7.13
N LYS A 135 9.80 6.49 -6.44
CA LYS A 135 8.46 7.03 -6.66
C LYS A 135 8.25 8.41 -6.05
N THR A 136 8.76 8.64 -4.85
CA THR A 136 8.46 9.87 -4.07
C THR A 136 9.64 10.83 -3.96
N ARG A 137 10.83 10.42 -4.40
CA ARG A 137 12.08 11.17 -4.29
C ARG A 137 12.41 11.56 -2.84
N THR A 138 11.85 10.84 -1.87
CA THR A 138 12.13 11.04 -0.44
C THR A 138 13.19 10.06 0.01
N THR A 139 14.12 10.55 0.83
CA THR A 139 15.16 9.73 1.47
C THR A 139 14.61 9.10 2.74
N ALA A 140 14.88 7.80 2.92
CA ALA A 140 14.61 7.05 4.13
C ALA A 140 15.95 6.64 4.76
N SER A 141 16.04 6.68 6.10
CA SER A 141 17.17 6.18 6.85
C SER A 141 16.66 5.31 8.00
N ILE A 142 17.11 4.05 8.04
CA ILE A 142 16.57 3.01 8.91
C ILE A 142 17.73 2.25 9.55
N PRO A 143 17.75 2.04 10.88
CA PRO A 143 18.71 1.14 11.49
C PRO A 143 18.40 -0.31 11.06
N VAL A 144 19.41 -1.04 10.62
CA VAL A 144 19.27 -2.42 10.16
C VAL A 144 20.22 -3.36 10.89
N SER A 145 19.69 -4.51 11.30
CA SER A 145 20.50 -5.58 11.90
C SER A 145 21.33 -6.28 10.83
N GLU A 146 22.40 -6.98 11.25
CA GLU A 146 23.25 -7.83 10.38
C GLU A 146 22.39 -8.76 9.52
N LYS A 147 21.39 -9.37 10.12
CA LYS A 147 20.45 -10.22 9.40
C LYS A 147 19.73 -9.50 8.23
N VAL A 148 19.30 -8.27 8.43
CA VAL A 148 18.64 -7.50 7.34
C VAL A 148 19.66 -7.15 6.27
N GLN A 149 20.90 -6.88 6.65
CA GLN A 149 22.02 -6.67 5.70
C GLN A 149 22.27 -7.92 4.84
N GLU A 150 22.27 -9.12 5.45
CA GLU A 150 22.40 -10.40 4.71
C GLU A 150 21.23 -10.62 3.74
N LEU A 151 19.99 -10.28 4.15
CA LEU A 151 18.83 -10.37 3.26
C LEU A 151 18.96 -9.43 2.05
N ILE A 152 19.47 -8.22 2.27
CA ILE A 152 19.70 -7.22 1.21
C ILE A 152 20.77 -7.73 0.25
N ARG A 153 21.89 -8.21 0.77
CA ARG A 153 22.98 -8.80 -0.04
C ARG A 153 22.43 -9.91 -0.93
N TYR A 154 21.78 -10.90 -0.33
CA TYR A 154 21.20 -12.02 -1.08
C TYR A 154 20.20 -11.55 -2.15
N ALA A 155 19.32 -10.61 -1.81
CA ALA A 155 18.32 -10.10 -2.75
C ALA A 155 18.95 -9.33 -3.92
N HIS A 156 20.07 -8.67 -3.69
CA HIS A 156 20.84 -7.98 -4.74
C HIS A 156 21.55 -8.97 -5.67
N GLU A 157 22.23 -9.96 -5.11
CA GLU A 157 22.93 -11.00 -5.87
C GLU A 157 22.01 -11.86 -6.73
N HIS A 158 20.73 -12.01 -6.33
CA HIS A 158 19.73 -12.85 -6.99
C HIS A 158 18.58 -12.00 -7.60
N ALA A 159 18.85 -10.77 -7.98
CA ALA A 159 17.82 -9.86 -8.51
C ALA A 159 17.13 -10.42 -9.76
N ASP A 160 17.87 -11.12 -10.62
CA ASP A 160 17.37 -11.73 -11.84
C ASP A 160 16.39 -12.90 -11.58
N ASP A 161 16.45 -13.53 -10.41
CA ASP A 161 15.51 -14.58 -10.00
C ASP A 161 14.15 -14.04 -9.56
N THR A 162 13.97 -12.71 -9.53
CA THR A 162 12.74 -12.06 -9.06
C THR A 162 11.58 -12.33 -10.01
N PRO A 163 10.52 -13.02 -9.57
CA PRO A 163 9.39 -13.32 -10.44
C PRO A 163 8.52 -12.08 -10.70
N SER A 164 7.61 -12.18 -11.68
CA SER A 164 6.62 -11.13 -11.94
C SER A 164 5.82 -10.77 -10.69
N ILE A 165 5.26 -9.55 -10.65
CA ILE A 165 4.46 -9.05 -9.53
C ILE A 165 3.29 -10.01 -9.19
N VAL A 166 2.63 -10.56 -10.21
CA VAL A 166 1.51 -11.50 -10.03
C VAL A 166 1.99 -12.80 -9.36
N ALA A 167 3.10 -13.37 -9.83
CA ALA A 167 3.69 -14.57 -9.24
C ALA A 167 4.18 -14.31 -7.81
N ARG A 168 4.81 -13.16 -7.58
CA ARG A 168 5.25 -12.71 -6.24
C ARG A 168 4.07 -12.70 -5.24
N GLU A 169 2.94 -12.10 -5.58
CA GLU A 169 1.75 -12.04 -4.71
C GLU A 169 1.23 -13.44 -4.35
N LEU A 170 1.22 -14.36 -5.31
CA LEU A 170 0.82 -15.75 -5.06
C LEU A 170 1.83 -16.48 -4.14
N ILE A 171 3.12 -16.23 -4.33
CA ILE A 171 4.18 -16.82 -3.50
C ILE A 171 4.06 -16.32 -2.06
N ILE A 172 3.90 -15.01 -1.84
CA ILE A 172 3.72 -14.44 -0.49
C ILE A 172 2.55 -15.13 0.23
N LYS A 173 1.41 -15.30 -0.44
CA LYS A 173 0.24 -15.98 0.15
C LYS A 173 0.52 -17.44 0.49
N ARG A 174 1.22 -18.17 -0.38
CA ARG A 174 1.63 -19.58 -0.11
C ARG A 174 2.57 -19.67 1.07
N LEU A 175 3.55 -18.76 1.17
CA LEU A 175 4.49 -18.71 2.29
C LEU A 175 3.77 -18.36 3.60
N CYS A 176 2.86 -17.39 3.60
CA CYS A 176 2.04 -17.04 4.76
C CYS A 176 1.16 -18.22 5.21
N LYS A 177 0.54 -18.97 4.27
CA LYS A 177 -0.22 -20.18 4.59
C LYS A 177 0.68 -21.23 5.24
N ARG A 178 1.86 -21.46 4.69
CA ARG A 178 2.86 -22.44 5.22
C ARG A 178 3.40 -22.00 6.59
N ALA A 179 3.49 -20.70 6.83
CA ALA A 179 3.84 -20.12 8.12
C ALA A 179 2.72 -20.23 9.19
N GLY A 180 1.57 -20.81 8.86
CA GLY A 180 0.43 -20.92 9.77
C GLY A 180 -0.33 -19.60 10.01
N ILE A 181 -0.20 -18.62 9.12
CA ILE A 181 -0.91 -17.32 9.23
C ILE A 181 -2.33 -17.47 8.67
N THR A 182 -3.19 -18.16 9.41
CA THR A 182 -4.52 -18.58 8.98
C THR A 182 -5.67 -17.88 9.72
N GLY A 183 -5.36 -17.02 10.69
CA GLY A 183 -6.37 -16.24 11.43
C GLY A 183 -7.32 -15.49 10.48
N LYS A 184 -8.57 -15.30 10.89
CA LYS A 184 -9.56 -14.57 10.09
C LYS A 184 -9.37 -13.07 10.21
N VAL A 185 -9.52 -12.37 9.09
CA VAL A 185 -9.48 -10.91 9.01
C VAL A 185 -10.63 -10.39 8.17
N LYS A 186 -11.16 -9.23 8.54
CA LYS A 186 -12.13 -8.50 7.74
C LYS A 186 -11.39 -7.54 6.82
N ILE A 187 -11.71 -7.54 5.54
CA ILE A 187 -11.18 -6.61 4.55
C ILE A 187 -12.33 -6.03 3.72
N VAL A 188 -12.14 -4.83 3.18
CA VAL A 188 -13.07 -4.26 2.20
C VAL A 188 -12.56 -4.58 0.80
N LYS A 189 -13.32 -5.36 0.04
CA LYS A 189 -13.03 -5.71 -1.36
C LYS A 189 -14.26 -5.47 -2.22
N GLY A 190 -14.12 -4.68 -3.30
CA GLY A 190 -15.23 -4.33 -4.19
C GLY A 190 -16.38 -3.60 -3.46
N GLY A 191 -16.07 -2.78 -2.45
CA GLY A 191 -17.08 -2.06 -1.67
C GLY A 191 -17.77 -2.87 -0.57
N GLN A 192 -17.51 -4.19 -0.50
CA GLN A 192 -18.11 -5.09 0.49
C GLN A 192 -17.08 -5.51 1.54
N THR A 193 -17.50 -5.58 2.80
CA THR A 193 -16.70 -6.19 3.87
C THR A 193 -16.77 -7.71 3.73
N LYS A 194 -15.59 -8.34 3.59
CA LYS A 194 -15.45 -9.79 3.49
C LYS A 194 -14.54 -10.31 4.59
N GLU A 195 -14.96 -11.38 5.24
CA GLU A 195 -14.10 -12.12 6.16
C GLU A 195 -13.35 -13.20 5.37
N MET A 196 -12.04 -13.30 5.60
CA MET A 196 -11.22 -14.34 4.96
C MET A 196 -10.01 -14.69 5.83
N GLU A 197 -9.38 -15.81 5.51
CA GLU A 197 -8.10 -16.18 6.13
C GLU A 197 -7.01 -15.15 5.80
N LYS A 198 -6.26 -14.76 6.81
CA LYS A 198 -5.28 -13.65 6.74
C LYS A 198 -4.28 -13.82 5.60
N TYR A 199 -3.76 -15.04 5.36
CA TYR A 199 -2.83 -15.27 4.25
C TYR A 199 -3.41 -14.92 2.88
N LYS A 200 -4.75 -15.00 2.68
CA LYS A 200 -5.41 -14.61 1.42
C LYS A 200 -5.44 -13.09 1.22
N ALA A 201 -5.42 -12.35 2.33
CA ALA A 201 -5.45 -10.89 2.34
C ALA A 201 -4.05 -10.24 2.27
N VAL A 202 -2.99 -11.02 2.50
CA VAL A 202 -1.60 -10.52 2.48
C VAL A 202 -1.14 -10.19 1.05
N SER A 203 -0.37 -9.13 0.93
CA SER A 203 0.27 -8.66 -0.30
C SER A 203 1.63 -8.05 0.02
N SER A 204 2.42 -7.66 -0.98
CA SER A 204 3.65 -6.88 -0.78
C SER A 204 3.37 -5.63 0.06
N HIS A 205 2.31 -4.92 -0.22
CA HIS A 205 1.93 -3.72 0.55
C HIS A 205 1.63 -4.02 2.04
N THR A 206 1.22 -5.24 2.35
CA THR A 206 1.02 -5.71 3.74
C THR A 206 2.35 -5.77 4.49
N MET A 207 3.44 -6.14 3.83
CA MET A 207 4.77 -6.20 4.46
C MET A 207 5.20 -4.80 4.92
N ARG A 208 5.08 -3.79 4.06
CA ARG A 208 5.36 -2.40 4.42
C ARG A 208 4.40 -1.86 5.51
N ARG A 209 3.13 -2.28 5.51
CA ARG A 209 2.20 -1.96 6.61
C ARG A 209 2.64 -2.57 7.92
N SER A 210 3.17 -3.79 7.87
CA SER A 210 3.72 -4.46 9.05
C SER A 210 4.87 -3.68 9.66
N PHE A 211 5.78 -3.14 8.84
CA PHE A 211 6.84 -2.25 9.31
C PHE A 211 6.29 -1.05 10.09
N VAL A 212 5.42 -0.28 9.44
CA VAL A 212 4.85 0.94 10.03
C VAL A 212 4.05 0.64 11.30
N THR A 213 3.16 -0.36 11.24
CA THR A 213 2.28 -0.71 12.37
C THR A 213 3.09 -1.24 13.55
N ASN A 214 4.04 -2.15 13.31
CA ASN A 214 4.85 -2.73 14.38
C ASN A 214 5.80 -1.72 15.02
N LEU A 215 6.32 -0.72 14.28
CA LEU A 215 7.13 0.35 14.86
C LEU A 215 6.30 1.23 15.80
N VAL A 216 5.12 1.67 15.35
CA VAL A 216 4.23 2.49 16.17
C VAL A 216 3.75 1.71 17.41
N GLN A 217 3.40 0.43 17.27
CA GLN A 217 3.06 -0.44 18.42
C GLN A 217 4.25 -0.65 19.37
N ALA A 218 5.48 -0.58 18.88
CA ALA A 218 6.68 -0.62 19.71
C ALA A 218 7.01 0.70 20.40
N GLY A 219 6.20 1.75 20.19
CA GLY A 219 6.36 3.06 20.82
C GLY A 219 7.20 4.06 20.03
N VAL A 220 7.62 3.73 18.80
CA VAL A 220 8.28 4.70 17.92
C VAL A 220 7.27 5.77 17.49
N SER A 221 7.66 7.03 17.55
CA SER A 221 6.78 8.13 17.17
C SER A 221 6.30 8.01 15.72
N ILE A 222 5.06 8.46 15.44
CA ILE A 222 4.53 8.47 14.07
C ILE A 222 5.40 9.32 13.15
N ALA A 223 6.00 10.41 13.65
CA ALA A 223 6.88 11.29 12.91
C ALA A 223 8.19 10.57 12.51
N ASP A 224 8.81 9.84 13.42
CA ASP A 224 10.04 9.09 13.11
C ASP A 224 9.73 7.88 12.23
N THR A 225 8.62 7.19 12.47
CA THR A 225 8.13 6.12 11.58
C THR A 225 7.88 6.65 10.16
N ALA A 226 7.37 7.88 10.01
CA ALA A 226 7.18 8.51 8.70
C ALA A 226 8.50 8.74 7.96
N LYS A 227 9.52 9.24 8.67
CA LYS A 227 10.87 9.42 8.11
C LYS A 227 11.46 8.08 7.68
N MET A 228 11.44 7.07 8.56
CA MET A 228 11.94 5.72 8.27
C MET A 228 11.20 5.08 7.09
N ALA A 229 9.88 5.27 6.98
CA ALA A 229 9.09 4.74 5.87
C ALA A 229 9.24 5.54 4.56
N GLY A 230 10.05 6.61 4.52
CA GLY A 230 10.18 7.47 3.35
C GLY A 230 8.89 8.21 2.98
N HIS A 231 8.11 8.59 3.99
CA HIS A 231 6.96 9.48 3.85
C HIS A 231 7.32 10.95 4.13
N GLY A 232 8.58 11.21 4.52
CA GLY A 232 9.06 12.53 4.90
C GLY A 232 8.26 13.09 6.08
N THR A 233 7.75 14.30 5.93
CA THR A 233 6.92 14.97 6.94
C THR A 233 5.43 14.64 6.83
N ASN A 234 5.03 13.78 5.88
CA ASN A 234 3.61 13.45 5.65
C ASN A 234 3.10 12.39 6.64
N ILE A 235 2.78 12.85 7.84
CA ILE A 235 2.22 12.01 8.93
C ILE A 235 0.89 11.38 8.52
N ALA A 236 0.03 12.09 7.78
CA ALA A 236 -1.25 11.58 7.32
C ALA A 236 -1.10 10.36 6.39
N MET A 237 -0.02 10.31 5.59
CA MET A 237 0.31 9.13 4.80
C MET A 237 0.68 7.95 5.71
N THR A 238 1.49 8.16 6.73
CA THR A 238 1.90 7.12 7.68
C THR A 238 0.69 6.56 8.43
N GLN A 239 -0.22 7.41 8.89
CA GLN A 239 -1.46 7.01 9.56
C GLN A 239 -2.32 6.05 8.71
N ARG A 240 -2.32 6.19 7.38
CA ARG A 240 -3.03 5.27 6.47
C ARG A 240 -2.44 3.86 6.42
N TYR A 241 -1.19 3.70 6.84
CA TYR A 241 -0.52 2.41 6.90
C TYR A 241 -0.72 1.70 8.23
N ILE A 242 -1.08 2.42 9.30
CA ILE A 242 -1.31 1.82 10.61
C ILE A 242 -2.61 1.00 10.55
N CYS A 243 -2.48 -0.30 10.82
CA CYS A 243 -3.58 -1.22 10.99
C CYS A 243 -3.78 -1.42 12.50
N ASP A 244 -5.02 -1.48 12.95
CA ASP A 244 -5.37 -1.79 14.35
C ASP A 244 -4.58 -0.95 15.36
N TYR A 245 -4.92 0.33 15.46
CA TYR A 245 -4.42 1.18 16.53
C TYR A 245 -5.16 0.79 17.82
N HIS A 246 -4.64 -0.23 18.50
CA HIS A 246 -5.13 -0.56 19.84
C HIS A 246 -4.65 0.52 20.81
N LEU A 247 -5.59 1.30 21.28
CA LEU A 247 -5.40 2.30 22.33
C LEU A 247 -5.12 1.67 23.71
N GLU A 248 -5.07 0.32 23.79
CA GLU A 248 -4.92 -0.42 25.04
C GLU A 248 -3.68 -0.04 25.86
N SER A 249 -2.61 0.41 25.20
CA SER A 249 -1.39 0.87 25.89
C SER A 249 -1.34 2.39 26.16
N LEU A 250 -2.27 3.17 25.63
CA LEU A 250 -2.30 4.62 25.84
C LEU A 250 -2.73 5.01 27.26
N PRO A 251 -3.74 4.34 27.90
CA PRO A 251 -4.11 4.63 29.26
C PRO A 251 -2.92 4.50 30.23
N ASP A 252 -2.14 3.42 30.10
CA ASP A 252 -1.02 3.16 31.01
C ASP A 252 0.10 4.21 30.83
N LYS A 253 0.43 4.59 29.59
CA LYS A 253 1.44 5.64 29.31
C LYS A 253 0.96 7.02 29.73
N ALA A 254 -0.31 7.33 29.52
CA ALA A 254 -0.90 8.59 29.95
C ALA A 254 -0.99 8.66 31.48
N MET A 255 -1.38 7.56 32.13
CA MET A 255 -1.42 7.47 33.60
C MET A 255 -0.03 7.56 34.22
N ALA A 256 1.01 6.99 33.61
CA ALA A 256 2.39 7.18 34.05
C ALA A 256 2.78 8.66 34.05
N TYR A 257 2.44 9.41 32.99
CA TYR A 257 2.70 10.87 32.90
C TYR A 257 1.97 11.68 33.98
N PHE A 258 0.78 11.27 34.38
CA PHE A 258 0.01 11.99 35.42
C PHE A 258 0.38 11.57 36.85
N ASN A 259 1.15 10.51 37.05
CA ASN A 259 1.56 9.99 38.37
C ASN A 259 3.03 10.39 38.70
N ASP A 260 3.75 11.04 37.80
CA ASP A 260 5.05 11.71 38.04
C ASP A 260 4.84 13.16 38.53
#